data_0167f1fb234b1da2a053dd19ff27f1ca
#
_entry.id   0167f1fb234b1da2a053dd19ff27f1ca
#
_cell.length_a   1.000
_cell.length_b   1.000
_cell.length_c   1.000
_cell.angle_alpha   90.00
_cell.angle_beta   90.00
_cell.angle_gamma   90.00
#
_symmetry.space_group_name_H-M   'P 1'
#
loop_
_entity.id
_entity.type
_entity.pdbx_description
1 polymer ?
#
loop_
_entity_poly.entity_id
_entity_poly.type
_entity_poly.pdbx_seq_one_letter_code
_entity_poly.pdbx_strand_id
1 'polypeptide(L)'
;MKRILITGMSGTGKSTVIRALAERGYKAVDTDSDKWSMWADDTIEANTGPDWIWREDRIQQLLSTEDADILFVSGCKTNQGTFYPQFDHIILLSAPVELIIERLMTRTTNSYGKHPDELAQVLHYLETVEPLLRRGATVEVDTSAPLDHVVQTILKYVLS
;
A
#
# COMPACT_ATOMS: atom_id res chain seq x y z
N MET A 1 1.03 0.22 21.13
CA MET A 1 1.16 -0.43 19.81
C MET A 1 1.59 0.61 18.78
N LYS A 2 2.59 0.30 17.98
CA LYS A 2 2.96 1.12 16.82
C LYS A 2 2.10 0.72 15.62
N ARG A 3 1.60 1.70 14.88
CA ARG A 3 0.76 1.51 13.69
C ARG A 3 1.51 2.06 12.49
N ILE A 4 1.77 1.19 11.52
CA ILE A 4 2.61 1.50 10.36
C ILE A 4 1.79 1.27 9.10
N LEU A 5 1.66 2.30 8.27
CA LEU A 5 1.07 2.16 6.94
C LEU A 5 2.18 1.95 5.91
N ILE A 6 2.01 0.95 5.07
CA ILE A 6 2.87 0.71 3.91
C ILE A 6 2.02 0.98 2.68
N THR A 7 2.35 2.02 1.95
CA THR A 7 1.60 2.45 0.77
C THR A 7 2.52 2.57 -0.45
N GLY A 8 1.94 2.75 -1.61
CA GLY A 8 2.68 2.86 -2.85
C GLY A 8 1.81 2.45 -4.03
N MET A 9 2.27 2.76 -5.22
CA MET A 9 1.56 2.42 -6.44
C MET A 9 1.62 0.92 -6.75
N SER A 10 0.80 0.46 -7.68
CA SER A 10 0.82 -0.93 -8.15
C SER A 10 2.23 -1.30 -8.65
N GLY A 11 2.68 -2.49 -8.31
CA GLY A 11 4.00 -2.98 -8.74
C GLY A 11 5.18 -2.54 -7.87
N THR A 12 4.95 -1.79 -6.80
CA THR A 12 6.02 -1.37 -5.87
C THR A 12 6.39 -2.41 -4.83
N GLY A 13 5.60 -3.49 -4.70
CA GLY A 13 5.95 -4.61 -3.83
C GLY A 13 5.25 -4.65 -2.48
N LYS A 14 4.14 -3.93 -2.32
CA LYS A 14 3.39 -3.89 -1.05
C LYS A 14 3.01 -5.27 -0.52
N SER A 15 2.35 -6.08 -1.34
CA SER A 15 1.88 -7.42 -0.90
C SER A 15 3.04 -8.34 -0.54
N THR A 16 4.15 -8.26 -1.29
CA THR A 16 5.34 -9.05 -1.04
C THR A 16 5.99 -8.67 0.29
N VAL A 17 6.10 -7.36 0.56
CA VAL A 17 6.67 -6.84 1.80
C VAL A 17 5.79 -7.21 2.99
N ILE A 18 4.48 -7.04 2.87
CA ILE A 18 3.54 -7.36 3.95
C ILE A 18 3.59 -8.86 4.30
N ARG A 19 3.67 -9.72 3.30
CA ARG A 19 3.81 -11.16 3.50
C ARG A 19 5.12 -11.50 4.22
N ALA A 20 6.21 -10.89 3.83
CA ALA A 20 7.51 -11.10 4.47
C ALA A 20 7.50 -10.66 5.94
N LEU A 21 6.82 -9.56 6.26
CA LEU A 21 6.65 -9.10 7.64
C LEU A 21 5.80 -10.10 8.46
N ALA A 22 4.73 -10.61 7.86
CA ALA A 22 3.88 -11.63 8.51
C ALA A 22 4.68 -12.91 8.79
N GLU A 23 5.52 -13.34 7.86
CA GLU A 23 6.38 -14.53 8.04
C GLU A 23 7.40 -14.35 9.16
N ARG A 24 7.76 -13.12 9.49
CA ARG A 24 8.66 -12.81 10.60
C ARG A 24 7.93 -12.69 11.95
N GLY A 25 6.61 -12.94 11.98
CA GLY A 25 5.81 -12.92 13.19
C GLY A 25 5.13 -11.61 13.53
N TYR A 26 5.24 -10.60 12.68
CA TYR A 26 4.54 -9.33 12.88
C TYR A 26 3.07 -9.44 12.46
N LYS A 27 2.20 -8.66 13.11
CA LYS A 27 0.83 -8.50 12.63
C LYS A 27 0.86 -7.62 11.39
N ALA A 28 0.61 -8.21 10.24
CA ALA A 28 0.72 -7.55 8.94
C ALA A 28 -0.51 -7.86 8.11
N VAL A 29 -1.25 -6.82 7.71
CA VAL A 29 -2.55 -6.93 7.05
C VAL A 29 -2.49 -6.27 5.69
N ASP A 30 -2.74 -7.06 4.63
CA ASP A 30 -2.98 -6.55 3.28
C ASP A 30 -4.46 -6.21 3.17
N THR A 31 -4.77 -4.94 2.91
CA THR A 31 -6.16 -4.47 2.88
C THR A 31 -6.81 -4.57 1.50
N ASP A 32 -6.12 -5.10 0.50
CA ASP A 32 -6.64 -5.20 -0.86
C ASP A 32 -7.48 -6.47 -1.05
N SER A 33 -8.57 -6.57 -0.26
CA SER A 33 -9.52 -7.68 -0.32
C SER A 33 -10.89 -7.20 0.15
N ASP A 34 -11.93 -7.99 -0.11
CA ASP A 34 -13.32 -7.68 0.27
C ASP A 34 -13.51 -7.53 1.78
N LYS A 35 -12.62 -8.13 2.57
CA LYS A 35 -12.67 -8.01 4.02
C LYS A 35 -12.45 -6.57 4.48
N TRP A 36 -11.55 -5.85 3.79
CA TRP A 36 -11.09 -4.52 4.20
C TRP A 36 -11.48 -3.41 3.25
N SER A 37 -11.86 -3.76 2.02
CA SER A 37 -12.15 -2.79 0.96
C SER A 37 -13.50 -3.09 0.30
N MET A 38 -14.10 -2.06 -0.27
CA MET A 38 -15.40 -2.14 -0.93
C MET A 38 -15.47 -1.18 -2.10
N TRP A 39 -16.35 -1.48 -3.05
CA TRP A 39 -16.68 -0.52 -4.09
C TRP A 39 -17.57 0.58 -3.49
N ALA A 40 -17.12 1.81 -3.59
CA ALA A 40 -17.94 2.96 -3.23
C ALA A 40 -18.94 3.21 -4.36
N ASP A 41 -20.22 3.31 -4.00
CA ASP A 41 -21.22 3.77 -4.92
C ASP A 41 -21.02 5.26 -5.14
N ASP A 42 -20.55 5.60 -6.34
CA ASP A 42 -20.69 6.93 -6.89
C ASP A 42 -20.03 8.07 -6.11
N THR A 43 -18.95 8.52 -6.60
CA THR A 43 -18.54 9.88 -6.38
C THR A 43 -19.18 10.73 -7.46
N ILE A 44 -20.28 11.38 -7.10
CA ILE A 44 -21.04 12.28 -7.97
C ILE A 44 -20.14 13.33 -8.64
N GLU A 45 -18.94 13.58 -8.10
CA GLU A 45 -18.01 14.58 -8.57
C GLU A 45 -17.01 14.08 -9.59
N ALA A 46 -16.82 12.76 -9.69
CA ALA A 46 -15.87 12.21 -10.64
C ALA A 46 -16.62 11.27 -11.57
N ASN A 47 -16.77 11.61 -12.83
CA ASN A 47 -17.28 10.75 -13.89
C ASN A 47 -16.38 9.50 -14.12
N THR A 48 -15.85 8.91 -13.05
CA THR A 48 -14.83 7.86 -13.10
C THR A 48 -15.33 6.48 -12.70
N GLY A 49 -16.63 6.35 -12.38
CA GLY A 49 -17.19 5.07 -11.94
C GLY A 49 -16.86 4.73 -10.48
N PRO A 50 -17.21 3.51 -10.03
CA PRO A 50 -17.01 3.12 -8.64
C PRO A 50 -15.53 3.07 -8.25
N ASP A 51 -15.22 3.55 -7.05
CA ASP A 51 -13.87 3.54 -6.49
C ASP A 51 -13.73 2.40 -5.48
N TRP A 52 -12.59 1.74 -5.48
CA TRP A 52 -12.25 0.67 -4.54
C TRP A 52 -11.60 1.31 -3.32
N ILE A 53 -12.35 1.40 -2.21
CA ILE A 53 -11.95 2.14 -1.02
C ILE A 53 -11.91 1.22 0.21
N TRP A 54 -11.24 1.68 1.27
CA TRP A 54 -11.26 1.01 2.56
C TRP A 54 -12.67 1.02 3.16
N ARG A 55 -13.03 -0.09 3.81
CA ARG A 55 -14.17 -0.14 4.73
C ARG A 55 -13.78 0.57 6.01
N GLU A 56 -14.18 1.81 6.17
CA GLU A 56 -13.67 2.68 7.23
C GLU A 56 -13.96 2.15 8.63
N ASP A 57 -15.12 1.55 8.85
CA ASP A 57 -15.47 0.93 10.13
C ASP A 57 -14.52 -0.24 10.48
N ARG A 58 -14.19 -1.08 9.51
CA ARG A 58 -13.28 -2.21 9.70
C ARG A 58 -11.84 -1.78 9.90
N ILE A 59 -11.41 -0.79 9.16
CA ILE A 59 -10.07 -0.22 9.32
C ILE A 59 -9.94 0.45 10.69
N GLN A 60 -10.94 1.20 11.11
CA GLN A 60 -10.93 1.83 12.44
C GLN A 60 -10.88 0.77 13.54
N GLN A 61 -11.62 -0.31 13.41
CA GLN A 61 -11.58 -1.42 14.35
C GLN A 61 -10.21 -2.08 14.39
N LEU A 62 -9.60 -2.30 13.23
CA LEU A 62 -8.24 -2.86 13.12
C LEU A 62 -7.22 -1.98 13.85
N LEU A 63 -7.26 -0.68 13.59
CA LEU A 63 -6.33 0.27 14.20
C LEU A 63 -6.55 0.43 15.71
N SER A 64 -7.77 0.18 16.18
CA SER A 64 -8.12 0.27 17.60
C SER A 64 -7.88 -1.02 18.39
N THR A 65 -7.56 -2.12 17.71
CA THR A 65 -7.33 -3.42 18.36
C THR A 65 -5.86 -3.56 18.72
N GLU A 66 -5.57 -3.51 20.02
CA GLU A 66 -4.20 -3.55 20.54
C GLU A 66 -3.81 -4.96 20.97
N ASP A 67 -3.63 -5.87 20.00
CA ASP A 67 -3.26 -7.28 20.22
C ASP A 67 -1.85 -7.62 19.74
N ALA A 68 -1.06 -6.62 19.39
CA ALA A 68 0.32 -6.78 18.95
C ALA A 68 1.13 -5.52 19.29
N ASP A 69 2.45 -5.64 19.37
CA ASP A 69 3.33 -4.50 19.63
C ASP A 69 3.43 -3.59 18.40
N ILE A 70 3.37 -4.16 17.22
CA ILE A 70 3.45 -3.44 15.95
C ILE A 70 2.42 -3.99 14.99
N LEU A 71 1.65 -3.10 14.37
CA LEU A 71 0.71 -3.43 13.31
C LEU A 71 1.20 -2.80 12.01
N PHE A 72 1.39 -3.63 10.98
CA PHE A 72 1.63 -3.16 9.61
C PHE A 72 0.35 -3.31 8.80
N VAL A 73 -0.04 -2.24 8.12
CA VAL A 73 -1.20 -2.22 7.23
C VAL A 73 -0.72 -1.78 5.86
N SER A 74 -1.05 -2.53 4.82
CA SER A 74 -0.71 -2.12 3.46
C SER A 74 -1.95 -1.74 2.66
N GLY A 75 -1.83 -0.72 1.85
CA GLY A 75 -2.89 -0.32 0.94
C GLY A 75 -2.56 0.98 0.21
N CYS A 76 -3.32 1.22 -0.85
CA CYS A 76 -3.30 2.48 -1.57
C CYS A 76 -4.74 2.79 -2.00
N LYS A 77 -5.44 3.55 -1.18
CA LYS A 77 -6.86 3.87 -1.37
C LYS A 77 -7.07 5.38 -1.24
N THR A 78 -8.08 5.89 -1.92
CA THR A 78 -8.36 7.33 -1.93
C THR A 78 -8.79 7.87 -0.56
N ASN A 79 -9.39 7.03 0.30
CA ASN A 79 -9.84 7.43 1.62
C ASN A 79 -8.84 7.13 2.74
N GLN A 80 -7.64 6.65 2.43
CA GLN A 80 -6.66 6.30 3.48
C GLN A 80 -6.14 7.52 4.25
N GLY A 81 -6.11 8.69 3.60
CA GLY A 81 -5.61 9.92 4.23
C GLY A 81 -6.36 10.30 5.50
N THR A 82 -7.64 9.94 5.61
CA THR A 82 -8.44 10.15 6.82
C THR A 82 -7.82 9.48 8.05
N PHE A 83 -7.09 8.37 7.84
CA PHE A 83 -6.50 7.58 8.91
C PHE A 83 -5.04 7.94 9.20
N TYR A 84 -4.41 8.81 8.41
CA TYR A 84 -2.99 9.16 8.59
C TYR A 84 -2.64 9.62 10.01
N PRO A 85 -3.47 10.41 10.71
CA PRO A 85 -3.14 10.79 12.09
C PRO A 85 -3.05 9.63 13.07
N GLN A 86 -3.60 8.46 12.74
CA GLN A 86 -3.57 7.28 13.59
C GLN A 86 -2.33 6.41 13.37
N PHE A 87 -1.54 6.68 12.32
CA PHE A 87 -0.32 5.94 12.02
C PHE A 87 0.89 6.65 12.62
N ASP A 88 1.78 5.88 13.23
CA ASP A 88 3.05 6.38 13.74
C ASP A 88 4.05 6.63 12.62
N HIS A 89 4.01 5.79 11.59
CA HIS A 89 4.84 5.95 10.39
C HIS A 89 4.02 5.61 9.15
N ILE A 90 4.27 6.36 8.09
CA ILE A 90 3.68 6.13 6.76
C ILE A 90 4.85 5.92 5.80
N ILE A 91 5.02 4.69 5.34
CA ILE A 91 6.13 4.28 4.50
C ILE A 91 5.66 4.18 3.06
N LEU A 92 6.24 5.00 2.19
CA LEU A 92 6.01 4.91 0.75
C LEU A 92 7.02 3.95 0.14
N LEU A 93 6.52 2.89 -0.48
CA LEU A 93 7.35 2.03 -1.32
C LEU A 93 7.38 2.59 -2.74
N SER A 94 8.56 2.67 -3.31
CA SER A 94 8.75 3.13 -4.68
C SER A 94 9.74 2.24 -5.41
N ALA A 95 9.77 2.33 -6.73
CA ALA A 95 10.73 1.63 -7.57
C ALA A 95 10.85 2.34 -8.91
N PRO A 96 11.98 2.13 -9.63
CA PRO A 96 12.10 2.64 -10.99
C PRO A 96 10.96 2.14 -11.88
N VAL A 97 10.49 2.98 -12.79
CA VAL A 97 9.34 2.68 -13.64
C VAL A 97 9.55 1.40 -14.46
N GLU A 98 10.76 1.15 -14.94
CA GLU A 98 11.10 -0.05 -15.71
C GLU A 98 10.90 -1.31 -14.88
N LEU A 99 11.26 -1.27 -13.61
CA LEU A 99 11.09 -2.39 -12.70
C LEU A 99 9.61 -2.61 -12.37
N ILE A 100 8.84 -1.54 -12.21
CA ILE A 100 7.38 -1.63 -11.99
C ILE A 100 6.73 -2.33 -13.19
N ILE A 101 7.06 -1.91 -14.41
CA ILE A 101 6.52 -2.52 -15.63
C ILE A 101 6.86 -4.02 -15.67
N GLU A 102 8.11 -4.36 -15.43
CA GLU A 102 8.56 -5.76 -15.41
C GLU A 102 7.77 -6.59 -14.39
N ARG A 103 7.61 -6.08 -13.17
CA ARG A 103 6.85 -6.76 -12.11
C ARG A 103 5.39 -6.97 -12.49
N LEU A 104 4.74 -5.96 -13.09
CA LEU A 104 3.34 -6.05 -13.52
C LEU A 104 3.18 -7.11 -14.62
N MET A 105 4.12 -7.18 -15.56
CA MET A 105 4.07 -8.13 -16.67
C MET A 105 4.36 -9.57 -16.25
N THR A 106 5.22 -9.78 -15.26
CA THR A 106 5.70 -11.11 -14.88
C THR A 106 4.97 -11.73 -13.69
N ARG A 107 4.30 -10.94 -12.85
CA ARG A 107 3.61 -11.47 -11.66
C ARG A 107 2.43 -12.36 -12.07
N THR A 108 2.17 -13.41 -11.28
CA THR A 108 1.10 -14.37 -11.53
C THR A 108 -0.04 -14.28 -10.51
N THR A 109 0.15 -13.55 -9.42
CA THR A 109 -0.81 -13.45 -8.31
C THR A 109 -1.87 -12.39 -8.54
N ASN A 110 -1.66 -11.47 -9.47
CA ASN A 110 -2.57 -10.38 -9.78
C ASN A 110 -2.39 -10.01 -11.26
N SER A 111 -3.46 -9.99 -12.03
CA SER A 111 -3.41 -9.69 -13.46
C SER A 111 -3.49 -8.20 -13.78
N TYR A 112 -3.77 -7.35 -12.79
CA TYR A 112 -3.90 -5.91 -13.01
C TYR A 112 -2.59 -5.31 -13.53
N GLY A 113 -2.69 -4.49 -14.55
CA GLY A 113 -1.55 -3.83 -15.19
C GLY A 113 -0.99 -4.56 -16.40
N LYS A 114 -1.44 -5.78 -16.68
CA LYS A 114 -0.99 -6.56 -17.87
C LYS A 114 -1.65 -6.12 -19.16
N HIS A 115 -2.89 -5.65 -19.07
CA HIS A 115 -3.59 -5.10 -20.22
C HIS A 115 -3.01 -3.71 -20.53
N PRO A 116 -2.84 -3.32 -21.83
CA PRO A 116 -2.27 -2.01 -22.18
C PRO A 116 -2.99 -0.83 -21.56
N ASP A 117 -4.31 -0.86 -21.43
CA ASP A 117 -5.10 0.22 -20.82
C ASP A 117 -4.82 0.31 -19.33
N GLU A 118 -4.68 -0.82 -18.65
CA GLU A 118 -4.34 -0.89 -17.23
C GLU A 118 -2.91 -0.41 -16.98
N LEU A 119 -1.98 -0.79 -17.84
CA LEU A 119 -0.60 -0.33 -17.75
C LEU A 119 -0.51 1.18 -17.93
N ALA A 120 -1.24 1.73 -18.91
CA ALA A 120 -1.30 3.17 -19.12
C ALA A 120 -1.86 3.89 -17.89
N GLN A 121 -2.86 3.30 -17.23
CA GLN A 121 -3.42 3.84 -15.98
C GLN A 121 -2.38 3.83 -14.85
N VAL A 122 -1.62 2.75 -14.70
CA VAL A 122 -0.54 2.68 -13.69
C VAL A 122 0.49 3.78 -13.93
N LEU A 123 0.94 3.95 -15.17
CA LEU A 123 1.92 4.98 -15.53
C LEU A 123 1.38 6.39 -15.25
N HIS A 124 0.11 6.62 -15.56
CA HIS A 124 -0.55 7.90 -15.28
C HIS A 124 -0.57 8.17 -13.76
N TYR A 125 -0.90 7.18 -12.94
CA TYR A 125 -0.94 7.34 -11.49
C TYR A 125 0.45 7.53 -10.88
N LEU A 126 1.50 6.99 -11.48
CA LEU A 126 2.87 7.27 -11.05
C LEU A 126 3.20 8.75 -11.20
N GLU A 127 2.63 9.43 -12.19
CA GLU A 127 2.85 10.86 -12.42
C GLU A 127 1.94 11.74 -11.57
N THR A 128 0.71 11.30 -11.26
CA THR A 128 -0.33 12.14 -10.65
C THR A 128 -0.61 11.82 -9.19
N VAL A 129 -0.50 10.54 -8.78
CA VAL A 129 -0.86 10.08 -7.43
C VAL A 129 0.37 9.86 -6.56
N GLU A 130 1.42 9.25 -7.09
CA GLU A 130 2.64 8.98 -6.29
C GLU A 130 3.22 10.25 -5.64
N PRO A 131 3.28 11.41 -6.31
CA PRO A 131 3.74 12.63 -5.66
C PRO A 131 2.89 13.04 -4.46
N LEU A 132 1.58 12.77 -4.48
CA LEU A 132 0.69 13.02 -3.35
C LEU A 132 0.98 12.07 -2.19
N LEU A 133 1.22 10.80 -2.48
CA LEU A 133 1.62 9.82 -1.47
C LEU A 133 2.93 10.21 -0.81
N ARG A 134 3.88 10.69 -1.61
CA ARG A 134 5.20 11.11 -1.12
C ARG A 134 5.10 12.27 -0.14
N ARG A 135 4.17 13.19 -0.36
CA ARG A 135 3.95 14.33 0.56
C ARG A 135 3.43 13.89 1.93
N GLY A 136 2.62 12.82 1.97
CA GLY A 136 2.06 12.29 3.22
C GLY A 136 2.95 11.29 3.92
N ALA A 137 4.00 10.78 3.26
CA ALA A 137 4.85 9.74 3.80
C ALA A 137 5.87 10.30 4.80
N THR A 138 6.18 9.50 5.82
CA THR A 138 7.25 9.83 6.76
C THR A 138 8.61 9.36 6.28
N VAL A 139 8.64 8.35 5.41
CA VAL A 139 9.85 7.85 4.76
C VAL A 139 9.49 7.16 3.45
N GLU A 140 10.42 7.17 2.52
CA GLU A 140 10.31 6.44 1.25
C GLU A 140 11.37 5.35 1.20
N VAL A 141 10.96 4.14 0.79
CA VAL A 141 11.86 3.00 0.65
C VAL A 141 11.81 2.49 -0.79
N ASP A 142 12.95 2.49 -1.45
CA ASP A 142 13.10 1.95 -2.81
C ASP A 142 13.16 0.42 -2.72
N THR A 143 12.28 -0.25 -3.47
CA THR A 143 12.15 -1.70 -3.45
C THR A 143 12.92 -2.40 -4.57
N SER A 144 13.84 -1.71 -5.25
CA SER A 144 14.73 -2.33 -6.23
C SER A 144 15.79 -3.22 -5.57
N ALA A 145 16.07 -3.03 -4.28
CA ALA A 145 16.94 -3.89 -3.50
C ALA A 145 16.29 -5.28 -3.25
N PRO A 146 17.07 -6.31 -2.88
CA PRO A 146 16.52 -7.61 -2.47
C PRO A 146 15.51 -7.47 -1.34
N LEU A 147 14.48 -8.32 -1.34
CA LEU A 147 13.37 -8.25 -0.37
C LEU A 147 13.85 -8.21 1.07
N ASP A 148 14.80 -9.07 1.46
CA ASP A 148 15.32 -9.10 2.83
C ASP A 148 15.92 -7.75 3.23
N HIS A 149 16.62 -7.10 2.32
CA HIS A 149 17.20 -5.79 2.57
C HIS A 149 16.10 -4.72 2.76
N VAL A 150 15.07 -4.75 1.91
CA VAL A 150 13.92 -3.83 2.02
C VAL A 150 13.24 -4.00 3.38
N VAL A 151 12.95 -5.24 3.78
CA VAL A 151 12.30 -5.54 5.06
C VAL A 151 13.18 -5.09 6.23
N GLN A 152 14.47 -5.35 6.18
CA GLN A 152 15.40 -4.89 7.22
C GLN A 152 15.44 -3.37 7.33
N THR A 153 15.43 -2.67 6.20
CA THR A 153 15.40 -1.20 6.17
C THR A 153 14.13 -0.68 6.86
N ILE A 154 12.98 -1.27 6.56
CA ILE A 154 11.70 -0.91 7.17
C ILE A 154 11.75 -1.14 8.69
N LEU A 155 12.19 -2.32 9.12
CA LEU A 155 12.25 -2.67 10.54
C LEU A 155 13.22 -1.79 11.31
N LYS A 156 14.38 -1.50 10.73
CA LYS A 156 15.36 -0.61 11.34
C LYS A 156 14.76 0.79 11.56
N TYR A 157 14.01 1.31 10.61
CA TYR A 157 13.35 2.59 10.72
C TYR A 157 12.27 2.58 11.79
N VAL A 158 11.43 1.56 11.80
CA VAL A 158 10.28 1.44 12.71
C VAL A 158 10.71 1.16 14.15
N LEU A 159 11.76 0.37 14.35
CA LEU A 159 12.21 -0.06 15.66
C LEU A 159 13.22 0.90 16.33
N SER A 160 13.69 1.89 15.60
CA SER A 160 14.65 2.86 16.13
C SER A 160 14.02 3.93 17.02
#